data_cd9220e2b4e8c362abe4a529afda0e01
#
_entry.id   cd9220e2b4e8c362abe4a529afda0e01
#
_cell.length_a   1.000
_cell.length_b   1.000
_cell.length_c   1.000
_cell.angle_alpha   90.00
_cell.angle_beta   90.00
_cell.angle_gamma   90.00
#
_symmetry.space_group_name_H-M   'P 1'
#
loop_
_entity.id
_entity.type
_entity.pdbx_description
1 polymer ?
#
loop_
_entity_poly.entity_id
_entity_poly.type
_entity_poly.pdbx_seq_one_letter_code
_entity_poly.pdbx_strand_id
1 'polypeptide(L)'
;LKNFRYPEIAQEMGVQGRVFVTFVIDRDGTITGIRTRGPDKNLEKEAARIIGKLPNMTPGKERGRAVRVPFSYPINFRLQQ
;
A
#
# COMPACT_ATOMS: atom_id res chain seq x y z
N LEU A 1 -1.50 10.48 -2.56
CA LEU A 1 -2.12 9.29 -3.13
C LEU A 1 -3.56 9.57 -3.51
N LYS A 2 -3.94 9.16 -4.71
CA LYS A 2 -5.33 9.22 -5.14
C LYS A 2 -6.14 8.21 -4.33
N ASN A 3 -7.41 8.48 -4.15
CA ASN A 3 -8.33 7.59 -3.45
C ASN A 3 -8.04 7.41 -1.96
N PHE A 4 -7.17 8.22 -1.41
CA PHE A 4 -6.87 8.17 0.01
C PHE A 4 -8.08 8.60 0.84
N ARG A 5 -8.41 7.77 1.84
CA ARG A 5 -9.42 8.10 2.84
C ARG A 5 -8.88 7.83 4.22
N TYR A 6 -9.02 8.78 5.10
CA TYR A 6 -8.67 8.53 6.49
C TYR A 6 -9.84 7.78 7.13
N PRO A 7 -9.64 6.57 7.65
CA PRO A 7 -10.74 5.80 8.25
C PRO A 7 -11.41 6.60 9.36
N GLU A 8 -12.73 6.64 9.33
CA GLU A 8 -13.51 7.45 10.27
C GLU A 8 -13.26 7.03 11.72
N ILE A 9 -13.23 5.73 11.97
CA ILE A 9 -12.95 5.21 13.32
C ILE A 9 -11.58 5.68 13.80
N ALA A 10 -10.58 5.64 12.93
CA ALA A 10 -9.24 6.07 13.29
C ALA A 10 -9.21 7.58 13.58
N GLN A 11 -9.97 8.38 12.83
CA GLN A 11 -10.09 9.80 13.12
C GLN A 11 -10.71 10.03 14.49
N GLU A 12 -11.80 9.35 14.79
CA GLU A 12 -12.50 9.50 16.07
C GLU A 12 -11.63 9.12 17.24
N MET A 13 -10.81 8.10 17.08
CA MET A 13 -9.91 7.62 18.13
C MET A 13 -8.59 8.37 18.16
N GLY A 14 -8.38 9.30 17.24
CA GLY A 14 -7.13 10.05 17.18
C GLY A 14 -5.92 9.19 16.79
N VAL A 15 -6.14 8.12 16.04
CA VAL A 15 -5.08 7.20 15.68
C VAL A 15 -4.36 7.68 14.43
N GLN A 16 -3.05 7.75 14.50
CA GLN A 16 -2.19 8.10 13.38
C GLN A 16 -0.92 7.30 13.42
N GLY A 17 -0.17 7.31 12.35
CA GLY A 17 1.10 6.60 12.28
C GLY A 17 1.43 6.16 10.88
N ARG A 18 2.53 5.43 10.78
CA ARG A 18 3.05 4.94 9.50
C ARG A 18 2.66 3.48 9.32
N VAL A 19 2.14 3.19 8.14
CA VAL A 19 1.85 1.82 7.73
C VAL A 19 2.82 1.45 6.61
N PHE A 20 3.53 0.36 6.78
CA PHE A 20 4.38 -0.19 5.74
C PHE A 20 3.58 -1.20 4.94
N VAL A 21 3.54 -1.01 3.62
CA VAL A 21 2.86 -1.94 2.72
C VAL A 21 3.91 -2.62 1.88
N THR A 22 3.94 -3.94 1.91
CA THR A 22 4.79 -4.73 1.02
C THR A 22 3.91 -5.41 0.00
N PHE A 23 4.39 -5.49 -1.22
CA PHE A 23 3.67 -6.15 -2.30
C PHE A 23 4.66 -6.55 -3.39
N VAL A 24 4.17 -7.31 -4.34
CA VAL A 24 4.98 -7.77 -5.47
C VAL A 24 4.36 -7.25 -6.76
N ILE A 25 5.17 -6.68 -7.62
CA ILE A 25 4.76 -6.43 -9.00
C ILE A 25 5.09 -7.69 -9.78
N ASP A 26 4.06 -8.39 -10.23
CA ASP A 26 4.21 -9.65 -10.93
C ASP A 26 4.70 -9.43 -12.37
N ARG A 27 4.99 -10.50 -13.06
CA ARG A 27 5.54 -10.49 -14.41
C ARG A 27 4.63 -9.81 -15.42
N ASP A 28 3.32 -9.83 -15.17
CA ASP A 28 2.34 -9.19 -16.02
C ASP A 28 2.03 -7.74 -15.60
N GLY A 29 2.73 -7.23 -14.59
CA GLY A 29 2.51 -5.88 -14.09
C GLY A 29 1.44 -5.76 -13.02
N THR A 30 0.79 -6.85 -12.62
CA THR A 30 -0.22 -6.81 -11.58
C THR A 30 0.41 -6.77 -10.20
N ILE A 31 -0.31 -6.15 -9.26
CA ILE A 31 0.12 -6.09 -7.87
C ILE A 31 -0.46 -7.28 -7.14
N THR A 32 0.41 -8.05 -6.46
CA THR A 32 0.02 -9.25 -5.72
C THR A 32 0.69 -9.27 -4.36
N GLY A 33 0.20 -10.14 -3.47
CA GLY A 33 0.84 -10.39 -2.20
C GLY A 33 0.90 -9.18 -1.28
N ILE A 34 -0.15 -8.35 -1.27
CA ILE A 34 -0.18 -7.15 -0.44
C ILE A 34 -0.19 -7.56 1.04
N ARG A 35 0.76 -7.01 1.80
CA ARG A 35 0.83 -7.18 3.25
C ARG A 35 1.05 -5.83 3.89
N THR A 36 0.53 -5.68 5.10
CA THR A 36 0.60 -4.42 5.81
C THR A 36 1.15 -4.63 7.21
N ARG A 37 1.82 -3.61 7.72
CA ARG A 37 2.34 -3.56 9.07
C ARG A 37 2.22 -2.13 9.58
N GLY A 38 1.50 -1.95 10.65
CA GLY A 38 1.30 -0.62 11.19
C GLY A 38 0.74 -0.65 12.60
N PRO A 39 0.51 0.53 13.19
CA PRO A 39 0.05 0.64 14.57
C PRO A 39 -1.43 0.33 14.77
N ASP A 40 -2.21 0.28 13.69
CA ASP A 40 -3.66 0.14 13.80
C ASP A 40 -4.23 -0.61 12.61
N LYS A 41 -5.17 -1.52 12.86
CA LYS A 41 -5.76 -2.34 11.81
C LYS A 41 -6.59 -1.55 10.81
N ASN A 42 -7.26 -0.50 11.24
CA ASN A 42 -8.06 0.31 10.34
C ASN A 42 -7.17 1.06 9.35
N LEU A 43 -6.03 1.59 9.84
CA LEU A 43 -5.04 2.21 8.97
C LEU A 43 -4.42 1.19 8.01
N GLU A 44 -4.17 -0.02 8.48
CA GLU A 44 -3.62 -1.09 7.62
C GLU A 44 -4.59 -1.45 6.50
N LYS A 45 -5.88 -1.57 6.82
CA LYS A 45 -6.90 -1.87 5.81
C LYS A 45 -6.98 -0.79 4.74
N GLU A 46 -6.90 0.46 5.15
CA GLU A 46 -6.93 1.57 4.20
C GLU A 46 -5.69 1.56 3.31
N ALA A 47 -4.53 1.31 3.90
CA ALA A 47 -3.28 1.22 3.14
C ALA A 47 -3.35 0.11 2.10
N ALA A 48 -3.85 -1.07 2.47
CA ALA A 48 -4.02 -2.17 1.55
C ALA A 48 -5.02 -1.83 0.43
N ARG A 49 -6.10 -1.14 0.76
CA ARG A 49 -7.11 -0.73 -0.22
C ARG A 49 -6.50 0.21 -1.26
N ILE A 50 -5.71 1.19 -0.81
CA ILE A 50 -5.08 2.15 -1.72
C ILE A 50 -4.14 1.45 -2.69
N ILE A 51 -3.28 0.59 -2.16
CA ILE A 51 -2.30 -0.12 -3.00
C ILE A 51 -3.02 -1.07 -3.97
N GLY A 52 -4.09 -1.72 -3.52
CA GLY A 52 -4.87 -2.61 -4.37
C GLY A 52 -5.58 -1.92 -5.52
N LYS A 53 -5.75 -0.60 -5.45
CA LYS A 53 -6.38 0.19 -6.52
C LYS A 53 -5.41 0.80 -7.51
N LEU A 54 -4.12 0.60 -7.31
CA LEU A 54 -3.13 1.09 -8.25
C LEU A 54 -3.29 0.37 -9.59
N PRO A 55 -3.09 1.09 -10.71
CA PRO A 55 -3.14 0.45 -12.02
C PRO A 55 -1.98 -0.52 -12.18
N ASN A 56 -2.10 -1.40 -13.18
CA ASN A 56 -0.99 -2.28 -13.51
C ASN A 56 0.25 -1.46 -13.81
N MET A 57 1.39 -1.99 -13.39
CA MET A 57 2.68 -1.32 -13.55
C MET A 57 3.52 -2.05 -14.56
N THR A 58 4.52 -1.33 -15.09
CA THR A 58 5.50 -1.96 -15.96
C THR A 58 6.33 -2.93 -15.10
N PRO A 59 6.35 -4.22 -15.45
CA PRO A 59 7.12 -5.19 -14.67
C PRO A 59 8.62 -4.96 -14.80
N GLY A 60 9.35 -5.39 -13.79
CA GLY A 60 10.80 -5.41 -13.85
C GLY A 60 11.28 -6.37 -14.92
N LYS A 61 12.47 -6.11 -15.44
CA LYS A 61 13.09 -6.99 -16.42
C LYS A 61 14.51 -7.31 -16.02
N GLU A 62 14.88 -8.55 -16.26
CA GLU A 62 16.24 -9.03 -16.10
C GLU A 62 16.59 -9.81 -17.36
N ARG A 63 17.63 -9.37 -18.06
CA ARG A 63 18.07 -9.98 -19.32
C ARG A 63 16.93 -10.10 -20.33
N GLY A 64 16.09 -9.06 -20.43
CA GLY A 64 14.96 -9.01 -21.36
C GLY A 64 13.74 -9.80 -20.95
N ARG A 65 13.75 -10.45 -19.78
CA ARG A 65 12.61 -11.23 -19.29
C ARG A 65 11.93 -10.50 -18.13
N ALA A 66 10.61 -10.53 -18.12
CA ALA A 66 9.86 -9.99 -17.01
C ALA A 66 10.11 -10.81 -15.74
N VAL A 67 10.32 -10.12 -14.63
CA VAL A 67 10.55 -10.75 -13.33
C VAL A 67 9.64 -10.14 -12.28
N ARG A 68 9.39 -10.89 -11.22
CA ARG A 68 8.68 -10.39 -10.05
C ARG A 68 9.58 -9.45 -9.25
N VAL A 69 9.04 -8.32 -8.83
CA VAL A 69 9.80 -7.34 -8.06
C VAL A 69 9.05 -7.03 -6.76
N PRO A 70 9.67 -7.29 -5.61
CA PRO A 70 9.06 -6.91 -4.33
C PRO A 70 9.27 -5.42 -4.07
N PHE A 71 8.25 -4.80 -3.47
CA PHE A 71 8.29 -3.40 -3.08
C PHE A 71 7.84 -3.24 -1.64
N SER A 72 8.36 -2.21 -1.00
CA SER A 72 7.89 -1.76 0.30
C SER A 72 7.60 -0.27 0.20
N TYR A 73 6.40 0.13 0.60
CA TYR A 73 5.96 1.51 0.49
C TYR A 73 5.41 1.99 1.83
N PRO A 74 5.94 3.08 2.40
CA PRO A 74 5.39 3.61 3.64
C PRO A 74 4.27 4.60 3.35
N ILE A 75 3.17 4.48 4.09
CA ILE A 75 2.07 5.44 4.03
C ILE A 75 1.95 6.09 5.39
N ASN A 76 2.07 7.40 5.44
CA ASN A 76 1.96 8.16 6.67
C ASN A 76 0.53 8.65 6.85
N PHE A 77 -0.10 8.24 7.95
CA PHE A 77 -1.43 8.72 8.32
C PHE A 77 -1.26 9.77 9.41
N ARG A 78 -1.60 11.01 9.09
CA ARG A 78 -1.53 12.11 10.04
C ARG A 78 -2.85 12.83 10.10
N LEU A 79 -3.28 13.11 11.31
CA LEU A 79 -4.49 13.88 11.54
C LEU A 79 -4.14 15.36 11.48
N GLN A 80 -5.00 16.13 10.79
CA GLN A 80 -4.88 17.57 10.77
C GLN A 80 -5.63 18.13 11.97
N GLN A 81 -5.01 19.07 12.64
CA GLN A 81 -5.60 19.75 13.77
C GLN A 81 -6.06 21.14 13.39
#